data_6c0e30df76e62f7831ec5fb4ac31128d
#
_entry.id   6c0e30df76e62f7831ec5fb4ac31128d
#
_cell.length_a   1.000
_cell.length_b   1.000
_cell.length_c   1.000
_cell.angle_alpha   90.00
_cell.angle_beta   90.00
_cell.angle_gamma   90.00
#
_symmetry.space_group_name_H-M   'P 1'
#
loop_
_entity.id
_entity.type
_entity.pdbx_description
1 polymer ?
#
loop_
_entity_poly.entity_id
_entity_poly.type
_entity_poly.pdbx_seq_one_letter_code
_entity_poly.pdbx_strand_id
1 'polypeptide(L)'
;EPDEGTVKWGQTATFSYFPKDNTEFFQDCDDNLVEWLRQWSPDPHEAYLRGFLGRMLFSGDDVYKSVKVLSGGEKVRCMLSRMMLSGANVLLLDQPTNHLDLESIAALNNGLEAVKCNVLVASHDHQLIQTVCNRVFDFTSDGQLIDRKMTYDEYLESQKAE
;
A
#
# COMPACT_ATOMS: atom_id res chain seq x y z
N GLU A 1 3.63 3.69 18.20
CA GLU A 1 4.62 4.36 19.08
C GLU A 1 5.73 3.36 19.38
N PRO A 2 7.00 3.78 19.43
CA PRO A 2 8.10 2.88 19.80
C PRO A 2 8.01 2.52 21.28
N ASP A 3 8.46 1.31 21.65
CA ASP A 3 8.54 0.88 23.05
C ASP A 3 9.60 1.68 23.80
N GLU A 4 10.70 1.99 23.12
CA GLU A 4 11.76 2.88 23.64
C GLU A 4 12.28 3.78 22.51
N GLY A 5 12.87 4.91 22.89
CA GLY A 5 13.45 5.87 21.96
C GLY A 5 12.43 6.84 21.37
N THR A 6 12.79 7.49 20.26
CA THR A 6 11.97 8.50 19.59
C THR A 6 11.99 8.32 18.07
N VAL A 7 10.84 8.51 17.43
CA VAL A 7 10.72 8.63 15.97
C VAL A 7 10.49 10.09 15.62
N LYS A 8 11.31 10.64 14.73
CA LYS A 8 11.19 12.02 14.27
C LYS A 8 11.15 12.06 12.75
N TRP A 9 10.06 12.52 12.21
CA TRP A 9 9.91 12.78 10.78
C TRP A 9 10.60 14.09 10.38
N GLY A 10 11.14 14.12 9.18
CA GLY A 10 11.65 15.37 8.60
C GLY A 10 10.51 16.39 8.38
N GLN A 11 10.83 17.67 8.33
CA GLN A 11 9.83 18.76 8.23
C GLN A 11 8.94 18.67 6.98
N THR A 12 9.46 18.10 5.89
CA THR A 12 8.75 17.94 4.61
C THR A 12 8.20 16.53 4.41
N ALA A 13 8.42 15.62 5.37
CA ALA A 13 7.94 14.26 5.28
C ALA A 13 6.44 14.21 5.62
N THR A 14 5.67 13.72 4.67
CA THR A 14 4.25 13.39 4.85
C THR A 14 4.09 11.91 4.60
N PHE A 15 3.34 11.22 5.43
CA PHE A 15 3.16 9.79 5.27
C PHE A 15 1.69 9.39 5.18
N SER A 16 1.44 8.31 4.46
CA SER A 16 0.16 7.60 4.46
C SER A 16 0.41 6.16 4.89
N TYR A 17 -0.40 5.68 5.82
CA TYR A 17 -0.25 4.35 6.41
C TYR A 17 -1.36 3.42 5.93
N PHE A 18 -0.98 2.24 5.49
CA PHE A 18 -1.88 1.14 5.18
C PHE A 18 -1.88 0.16 6.37
N PRO A 19 -2.94 0.17 7.18
CA PRO A 19 -3.02 -0.68 8.35
C PRO A 19 -3.29 -2.14 7.96
N LYS A 20 -2.84 -3.07 8.78
CA LYS A 20 -3.13 -4.50 8.63
C LYS A 20 -4.64 -4.79 8.69
N ASP A 21 -5.38 -4.08 9.52
CA ASP A 21 -6.84 -4.09 9.56
C ASP A 21 -7.36 -2.74 9.06
N ASN A 22 -8.14 -2.77 7.99
CA ASN A 22 -8.74 -1.60 7.36
C ASN A 22 -10.26 -1.54 7.51
N THR A 23 -10.84 -2.40 8.35
CA THR A 23 -12.29 -2.55 8.50
C THR A 23 -12.98 -1.25 8.91
N GLU A 24 -12.36 -0.47 9.78
CA GLU A 24 -12.91 0.81 10.29
C GLU A 24 -13.21 1.83 9.19
N PHE A 25 -12.48 1.78 8.06
CA PHE A 25 -12.68 2.71 6.94
C PHE A 25 -13.93 2.42 6.11
N PHE A 26 -14.53 1.26 6.30
CA PHE A 26 -15.69 0.78 5.54
C PHE A 26 -16.92 0.51 6.41
N GLN A 27 -16.75 0.52 7.75
CA GLN A 27 -17.86 0.37 8.67
C GLN A 27 -18.77 1.60 8.60
N ASP A 28 -20.08 1.35 8.73
CA ASP A 28 -21.10 2.39 8.82
C ASP A 28 -21.13 3.42 7.68
N CYS A 29 -20.53 3.05 6.52
CA CYS A 29 -20.48 3.89 5.32
C CYS A 29 -21.37 3.30 4.22
N ASP A 30 -22.41 4.02 3.82
CA ASP A 30 -23.34 3.61 2.74
C ASP A 30 -22.90 4.13 1.36
N ASP A 31 -21.84 4.91 1.30
CA ASP A 31 -21.35 5.51 0.07
C ASP A 31 -20.97 4.44 -0.98
N ASN A 32 -21.07 4.80 -2.24
CA ASN A 32 -20.42 4.06 -3.29
C ASN A 32 -18.92 4.37 -3.34
N LEU A 33 -18.15 3.59 -4.10
CA LEU A 33 -16.69 3.73 -4.20
C LEU A 33 -16.25 5.15 -4.61
N VAL A 34 -16.94 5.77 -5.56
CA VAL A 34 -16.60 7.13 -6.02
C VAL A 34 -16.80 8.14 -4.91
N GLU A 35 -17.96 8.12 -4.25
CA GLU A 35 -18.27 9.03 -3.15
C GLU A 35 -17.35 8.81 -1.95
N TRP A 36 -17.08 7.56 -1.61
CA TRP A 36 -16.15 7.21 -0.54
C TRP A 36 -14.74 7.74 -0.84
N LEU A 37 -14.24 7.56 -2.07
CA LEU A 37 -12.91 8.02 -2.44
C LEU A 37 -12.82 9.55 -2.53
N ARG A 38 -13.92 10.22 -2.88
CA ARG A 38 -14.01 11.69 -2.98
C ARG A 38 -13.67 12.40 -1.68
N GLN A 39 -13.97 11.80 -0.53
CA GLN A 39 -13.67 12.36 0.78
C GLN A 39 -12.16 12.60 1.01
N TRP A 40 -11.32 11.87 0.29
CA TRP A 40 -9.87 11.88 0.45
C TRP A 40 -9.14 12.56 -0.72
N SER A 41 -9.88 12.98 -1.73
CA SER A 41 -9.31 13.50 -2.98
C SER A 41 -9.17 15.02 -2.96
N PRO A 42 -8.02 15.55 -3.43
CA PRO A 42 -7.88 16.98 -3.66
C PRO A 42 -8.71 17.47 -4.85
N ASP A 43 -9.06 16.57 -5.78
CA ASP A 43 -9.91 16.85 -6.93
C ASP A 43 -11.22 16.05 -6.80
N PRO A 44 -12.38 16.73 -6.69
CA PRO A 44 -13.67 16.08 -6.50
C PRO A 44 -14.28 15.53 -7.81
N HIS A 45 -13.68 15.78 -8.98
CA HIS A 45 -14.25 15.36 -10.24
C HIS A 45 -14.26 13.85 -10.40
N GLU A 46 -15.40 13.30 -10.76
CA GLU A 46 -15.61 11.87 -10.88
C GLU A 46 -14.61 11.21 -11.85
N ALA A 47 -14.34 11.84 -12.98
CA ALA A 47 -13.39 11.31 -13.97
C ALA A 47 -11.98 11.10 -13.38
N TYR A 48 -11.53 12.01 -12.51
CA TYR A 48 -10.27 11.90 -11.80
C TYR A 48 -10.26 10.72 -10.84
N LEU A 49 -11.31 10.59 -10.04
CA LEU A 49 -11.47 9.48 -9.07
C LEU A 49 -11.55 8.12 -9.76
N ARG A 50 -12.33 8.04 -10.84
CA ARG A 50 -12.42 6.81 -11.65
C ARG A 50 -11.08 6.41 -12.27
N GLY A 51 -10.21 7.38 -12.57
CA GLY A 51 -8.85 7.09 -13.03
C GLY A 51 -8.02 6.32 -11.99
N PHE A 52 -8.13 6.66 -10.71
CA PHE A 52 -7.47 5.91 -9.63
C PHE A 52 -8.12 4.56 -9.39
N LEU A 53 -9.44 4.50 -9.34
CA LEU A 53 -10.17 3.25 -9.19
C LEU A 53 -9.86 2.28 -10.35
N GLY A 54 -9.78 2.79 -11.59
CA GLY A 54 -9.43 2.00 -12.76
C GLY A 54 -8.04 1.37 -12.69
N ARG A 55 -7.04 2.06 -12.15
CA ARG A 55 -5.71 1.49 -11.89
C ARG A 55 -5.74 0.33 -10.92
N MET A 56 -6.72 0.33 -10.03
CA MET A 56 -6.97 -0.72 -9.05
C MET A 56 -8.06 -1.71 -9.51
N LEU A 57 -8.26 -1.83 -10.83
CA LEU A 57 -9.17 -2.80 -11.47
C LEU A 57 -10.66 -2.61 -11.14
N PHE A 58 -11.08 -1.43 -10.74
CA PHE A 58 -12.50 -1.09 -10.68
C PHE A 58 -12.93 -0.45 -12.00
N SER A 59 -13.86 -1.04 -12.70
CA SER A 59 -14.28 -0.59 -14.02
C SER A 59 -15.81 -0.56 -14.18
N GLY A 60 -16.26 0.22 -15.16
CA GLY A 60 -17.70 0.29 -15.47
C GLY A 60 -18.54 0.67 -14.25
N ASP A 61 -19.53 -0.16 -13.95
CA ASP A 61 -20.48 0.04 -12.86
C ASP A 61 -19.93 -0.39 -11.49
N ASP A 62 -18.78 -1.05 -11.43
CA ASP A 62 -18.15 -1.44 -10.16
C ASP A 62 -17.88 -0.25 -9.26
N VAL A 63 -17.56 0.91 -9.85
CA VAL A 63 -17.28 2.14 -9.10
C VAL A 63 -18.50 2.69 -8.33
N TYR A 64 -19.68 2.22 -8.65
CA TYR A 64 -20.94 2.61 -7.98
C TYR A 64 -21.40 1.56 -6.95
N LYS A 65 -20.67 0.48 -6.76
CA LYS A 65 -20.94 -0.46 -5.67
C LYS A 65 -20.81 0.24 -4.32
N SER A 66 -21.70 -0.09 -3.40
CA SER A 66 -21.55 0.35 -2.01
C SER A 66 -20.28 -0.26 -1.39
N VAL A 67 -19.53 0.53 -0.64
CA VAL A 67 -18.31 0.06 0.05
C VAL A 67 -18.59 -1.04 1.07
N LYS A 68 -19.82 -1.17 1.55
CA LYS A 68 -20.24 -2.24 2.47
C LYS A 68 -20.17 -3.64 1.87
N VAL A 69 -20.41 -3.76 0.56
CA VAL A 69 -20.49 -5.07 -0.12
C VAL A 69 -19.17 -5.51 -0.74
N LEU A 70 -18.10 -4.72 -0.55
CA LEU A 70 -16.79 -5.04 -1.09
C LEU A 70 -16.19 -6.28 -0.45
N SER A 71 -15.58 -7.13 -1.27
CA SER A 71 -14.72 -8.23 -0.81
C SER A 71 -13.46 -7.70 -0.10
N GLY A 72 -12.75 -8.55 0.62
CA GLY A 72 -11.49 -8.18 1.27
C GLY A 72 -10.47 -7.60 0.29
N GLY A 73 -10.30 -8.22 -0.88
CA GLY A 73 -9.40 -7.75 -1.92
C GLY A 73 -9.83 -6.41 -2.53
N GLU A 74 -11.13 -6.22 -2.76
CA GLU A 74 -11.67 -4.94 -3.23
C GLU A 74 -11.43 -3.81 -2.20
N LYS A 75 -11.61 -4.08 -0.89
CA LYS A 75 -11.31 -3.12 0.17
C LYS A 75 -9.85 -2.71 0.19
N VAL A 76 -8.93 -3.66 0.04
CA VAL A 76 -7.49 -3.37 -0.05
C VAL A 76 -7.18 -2.48 -1.26
N ARG A 77 -7.69 -2.80 -2.44
CA ARG A 77 -7.51 -2.00 -3.65
C ARG A 77 -8.10 -0.59 -3.51
N CYS A 78 -9.23 -0.47 -2.83
CA CYS A 78 -9.87 0.81 -2.52
C CYS A 78 -9.00 1.66 -1.57
N MET A 79 -8.45 1.07 -0.51
CA MET A 79 -7.51 1.72 0.41
C MET A 79 -6.24 2.19 -0.29
N LEU A 80 -5.71 1.41 -1.23
CA LEU A 80 -4.55 1.83 -2.03
C LEU A 80 -4.86 3.03 -2.92
N SER A 81 -6.05 3.06 -3.54
CA SER A 81 -6.51 4.24 -4.27
C SER A 81 -6.51 5.50 -3.39
N ARG A 82 -7.02 5.38 -2.15
CA ARG A 82 -6.99 6.45 -1.16
C ARG A 82 -5.57 6.89 -0.80
N MET A 83 -4.66 5.95 -0.56
CA MET A 83 -3.27 6.26 -0.23
C MET A 83 -2.57 7.01 -1.37
N MET A 84 -2.78 6.58 -2.61
CA MET A 84 -2.22 7.25 -3.78
C MET A 84 -2.76 8.67 -3.95
N LEU A 85 -4.03 8.90 -3.62
CA LEU A 85 -4.66 10.23 -3.66
C LEU A 85 -4.15 11.16 -2.56
N SER A 86 -3.66 10.64 -1.45
CA SER A 86 -3.22 11.46 -0.30
C SER A 86 -2.08 12.43 -0.64
N GLY A 87 -1.34 12.17 -1.74
CA GLY A 87 -0.17 12.95 -2.12
C GLY A 87 0.99 12.85 -1.12
N ALA A 88 0.97 11.88 -0.20
CA ALA A 88 2.05 11.63 0.73
C ALA A 88 3.33 11.25 0.00
N ASN A 89 4.48 11.73 0.49
CA ASN A 89 5.78 11.40 -0.09
C ASN A 89 6.43 10.16 0.54
N VAL A 90 5.78 9.56 1.53
CA VAL A 90 6.13 8.26 2.12
C VAL A 90 4.87 7.41 2.27
N LEU A 91 4.88 6.20 1.72
CA LEU A 91 3.84 5.20 1.93
C LEU A 91 4.37 4.11 2.86
N LEU A 92 3.61 3.82 3.90
CA LEU A 92 3.90 2.77 4.87
C LEU A 92 2.87 1.65 4.69
N LEU A 93 3.33 0.46 4.30
CA LEU A 93 2.46 -0.69 4.06
C LEU A 93 2.85 -1.85 4.99
N ASP A 94 1.90 -2.30 5.79
CA ASP A 94 2.07 -3.44 6.68
C ASP A 94 1.25 -4.62 6.16
N GLN A 95 1.94 -5.65 5.66
CA GLN A 95 1.37 -6.89 5.12
C GLN A 95 0.24 -6.66 4.09
N PRO A 96 0.45 -5.81 3.07
CA PRO A 96 -0.62 -5.37 2.17
C PRO A 96 -1.16 -6.48 1.26
N THR A 97 -0.46 -7.60 1.11
CA THR A 97 -0.87 -8.73 0.27
C THR A 97 -1.68 -9.79 1.01
N ASN A 98 -1.86 -9.67 2.33
CA ASN A 98 -2.60 -10.64 3.10
C ASN A 98 -4.06 -10.75 2.61
N HIS A 99 -4.49 -11.99 2.36
CA HIS A 99 -5.84 -12.31 1.88
C HIS A 99 -6.21 -11.77 0.50
N LEU A 100 -5.23 -11.35 -0.30
CA LEU A 100 -5.45 -10.95 -1.69
C LEU A 100 -5.39 -12.14 -2.63
N ASP A 101 -6.21 -12.09 -3.68
CA ASP A 101 -6.05 -12.94 -4.85
C ASP A 101 -4.90 -12.46 -5.76
N LEU A 102 -4.47 -13.29 -6.69
CA LEU A 102 -3.36 -13.00 -7.59
C LEU A 102 -3.58 -11.73 -8.42
N GLU A 103 -4.81 -11.47 -8.84
CA GLU A 103 -5.16 -10.28 -9.63
C GLU A 103 -5.01 -9.01 -8.80
N SER A 104 -5.46 -9.03 -7.55
CA SER A 104 -5.31 -7.92 -6.61
C SER A 104 -3.85 -7.67 -6.25
N ILE A 105 -3.03 -8.71 -6.09
CA ILE A 105 -1.58 -8.58 -5.88
C ILE A 105 -0.91 -7.93 -7.09
N ALA A 106 -1.26 -8.35 -8.30
CA ALA A 106 -0.73 -7.74 -9.52
C ALA A 106 -1.12 -6.25 -9.64
N ALA A 107 -2.38 -5.90 -9.32
CA ALA A 107 -2.83 -4.50 -9.31
C ALA A 107 -2.09 -3.66 -8.27
N LEU A 108 -1.84 -4.21 -7.07
CA LEU A 108 -1.04 -3.57 -6.03
C LEU A 108 0.39 -3.29 -6.52
N ASN A 109 1.06 -4.30 -7.08
CA ASN A 109 2.41 -4.15 -7.61
C ASN A 109 2.49 -3.06 -8.67
N ASN A 110 1.63 -3.12 -9.68
CA ASN A 110 1.57 -2.12 -10.75
C ASN A 110 1.29 -0.71 -10.21
N GLY A 111 0.41 -0.61 -9.21
CA GLY A 111 0.11 0.65 -8.54
C GLY A 111 1.32 1.23 -7.81
N LEU A 112 2.05 0.40 -7.07
CA LEU A 112 3.22 0.82 -6.30
C LEU A 112 4.42 1.15 -7.20
N GLU A 113 4.62 0.45 -8.30
CA GLU A 113 5.65 0.80 -9.29
C GLU A 113 5.41 2.17 -9.94
N ALA A 114 4.15 2.56 -10.09
CA ALA A 114 3.78 3.82 -10.72
C ALA A 114 3.92 5.04 -9.80
N VAL A 115 4.01 4.85 -8.46
CA VAL A 115 4.13 5.98 -7.53
C VAL A 115 5.55 6.55 -7.50
N LYS A 116 5.63 7.88 -7.39
CA LYS A 116 6.89 8.62 -7.31
C LYS A 116 7.16 9.09 -5.88
N CYS A 117 7.08 8.18 -4.93
CA CYS A 117 7.31 8.46 -3.52
C CYS A 117 8.13 7.33 -2.90
N ASN A 118 8.58 7.52 -1.65
CA ASN A 118 9.23 6.46 -0.92
C ASN A 118 8.18 5.46 -0.42
N VAL A 119 8.45 4.17 -0.61
CA VAL A 119 7.59 3.09 -0.10
C VAL A 119 8.38 2.29 0.93
N LEU A 120 7.85 2.17 2.13
CA LEU A 120 8.34 1.28 3.17
C LEU A 120 7.30 0.18 3.35
N VAL A 121 7.67 -1.05 3.04
CA VAL A 121 6.77 -2.19 3.08
C VAL A 121 7.32 -3.30 3.96
N ALA A 122 6.49 -3.80 4.87
CA ALA A 122 6.70 -5.07 5.55
C ALA A 122 5.82 -6.12 4.86
N SER A 123 6.42 -7.17 4.30
CA SER A 123 5.70 -8.22 3.58
C SER A 123 6.46 -9.54 3.60
N HIS A 124 5.74 -10.64 3.45
CA HIS A 124 6.28 -11.97 3.17
C HIS A 124 6.14 -12.35 1.69
N ASP A 125 5.53 -11.49 0.90
CA ASP A 125 5.35 -11.72 -0.54
C ASP A 125 6.65 -11.40 -1.29
N HIS A 126 7.31 -12.46 -1.78
CA HIS A 126 8.58 -12.36 -2.50
C HIS A 126 8.45 -11.48 -3.74
N GLN A 127 7.36 -11.65 -4.51
CA GLN A 127 7.17 -10.91 -5.77
C GLN A 127 6.99 -9.42 -5.51
N LEU A 128 6.19 -9.06 -4.50
CA LEU A 128 6.03 -7.66 -4.10
C LEU A 128 7.35 -7.02 -3.72
N ILE A 129 8.11 -7.67 -2.83
CA ILE A 129 9.40 -7.14 -2.36
C ILE A 129 10.38 -7.00 -3.52
N GLN A 130 10.48 -8.01 -4.38
CA GLN A 130 11.40 -8.03 -5.52
C GLN A 130 11.09 -6.95 -6.56
N THR A 131 9.80 -6.67 -6.83
CA THR A 131 9.41 -5.71 -7.87
C THR A 131 9.40 -4.26 -7.38
N VAL A 132 9.03 -4.03 -6.13
CA VAL A 132 8.81 -2.68 -5.59
C VAL A 132 10.03 -2.15 -4.82
N CYS A 133 10.81 -3.05 -4.18
CA CYS A 133 11.85 -2.64 -3.25
C CYS A 133 13.25 -2.66 -3.91
N ASN A 134 14.05 -1.65 -3.61
CA ASN A 134 15.44 -1.52 -4.01
C ASN A 134 16.40 -1.41 -2.81
N ARG A 135 15.88 -1.67 -1.62
CA ARG A 135 16.61 -1.67 -0.35
C ARG A 135 15.95 -2.63 0.61
N VAL A 136 16.72 -3.44 1.29
CA VAL A 136 16.28 -4.45 2.24
C VAL A 136 16.73 -4.08 3.64
N PHE A 137 15.78 -4.11 4.58
CA PHE A 137 16.03 -4.06 6.00
C PHE A 137 15.68 -5.42 6.59
N ASP A 138 16.67 -6.15 7.06
CA ASP A 138 16.47 -7.45 7.71
C ASP A 138 16.74 -7.35 9.21
N PHE A 139 15.77 -7.75 9.99
CA PHE A 139 15.87 -7.82 11.45
C PHE A 139 16.21 -9.27 11.83
N THR A 140 17.45 -9.47 12.21
CA THR A 140 17.97 -10.78 12.57
C THR A 140 17.44 -11.26 13.93
N SER A 141 17.51 -12.57 14.18
CA SER A 141 17.03 -13.17 15.44
C SER A 141 17.81 -12.72 16.69
N ASP A 142 19.03 -12.22 16.51
CA ASP A 142 19.88 -11.64 17.57
C ASP A 142 19.67 -10.13 17.76
N GLY A 143 18.65 -9.56 17.08
CA GLY A 143 18.24 -8.17 17.25
C GLY A 143 19.06 -7.16 16.45
N GLN A 144 19.90 -7.61 15.52
CA GLN A 144 20.63 -6.71 14.63
C GLN A 144 19.77 -6.27 13.45
N LEU A 145 20.03 -5.07 12.95
CA LEU A 145 19.47 -4.56 11.70
C LEU A 145 20.51 -4.63 10.60
N ILE A 146 20.26 -5.46 9.59
CA ILE A 146 21.04 -5.50 8.36
C ILE A 146 20.35 -4.58 7.34
N ASP A 147 21.11 -3.61 6.84
CA ASP A 147 20.64 -2.64 5.85
C ASP A 147 21.46 -2.80 4.56
N ARG A 148 20.79 -3.18 3.47
CA ARG A 148 21.41 -3.40 2.17
C ARG A 148 20.65 -2.68 1.06
N LYS A 149 21.38 -1.92 0.26
CA LYS A 149 20.84 -1.26 -0.94
C LYS A 149 21.01 -2.18 -2.15
N MET A 150 20.10 -3.11 -2.28
CA MET A 150 20.04 -4.10 -3.36
C MET A 150 18.61 -4.64 -3.50
N THR A 151 18.34 -5.39 -4.55
CA THR A 151 17.09 -6.11 -4.72
C THR A 151 16.98 -7.27 -3.74
N TYR A 152 15.79 -7.80 -3.56
CA TYR A 152 15.58 -8.91 -2.63
C TYR A 152 16.28 -10.19 -3.08
N ASP A 153 16.30 -10.50 -4.37
CA ASP A 153 17.00 -11.67 -4.92
C ASP A 153 18.52 -11.57 -4.70
N GLU A 154 19.12 -10.41 -4.97
CA GLU A 154 20.54 -10.16 -4.69
C GLU A 154 20.85 -10.34 -3.21
N TYR A 155 19.95 -9.91 -2.33
CA TYR A 155 20.09 -10.09 -0.88
C TYR A 155 20.10 -11.59 -0.52
N LEU A 156 19.13 -12.36 -1.02
CA LEU A 156 19.04 -13.80 -0.77
C LEU A 156 20.27 -14.58 -1.31
N GLU A 157 20.82 -14.16 -2.45
CA GLU A 157 22.04 -14.74 -2.99
C GLU A 157 23.24 -14.44 -2.10
N SER A 158 23.35 -13.22 -1.57
CA SER A 158 24.43 -12.85 -0.65
C SER A 158 24.44 -13.67 0.63
N GLN A 159 23.25 -13.99 1.15
CA GLN A 159 23.08 -14.82 2.36
C GLN A 159 23.51 -16.30 2.14
N LYS A 160 23.45 -16.81 0.91
CA LYS A 160 23.87 -18.17 0.60
C LYS A 160 25.38 -18.30 0.41
N ALA A 161 26.06 -17.17 0.20
CA ALA A 161 27.52 -17.11 -0.05
C ALA A 161 28.33 -16.89 1.26
N GLU A 162 27.68 -16.53 2.35
CA GLU A 162 28.23 -16.44 3.70
C GLU A 162 28.08 -17.79 4.43
#